data_1fd9d34d2fdb9607d5f4cc57b237b6d7
#
_entry.id   1fd9d34d2fdb9607d5f4cc57b237b6d7
#
_cell.length_a   1.000
_cell.length_b   1.000
_cell.length_c   1.000
_cell.angle_alpha   90.00
_cell.angle_beta   90.00
_cell.angle_gamma   90.00
#
_symmetry.space_group_name_H-M   'P 1'
#
loop_
_entity.id
_entity.type
_entity.pdbx_description
1 polymer ?
#
loop_
_entity_poly.entity_id
_entity_poly.type
_entity_poly.pdbx_seq_one_letter_code
_entity_poly.pdbx_strand_id
1 'polypeptide(L)'
;MESGIDFLRSQINNAVMQHEIFLRSLVDHESQAQDQRFRDLCSRHIPRMREHQRMLEQFQNELGAGEREREGNMLENVGGALKKAAGQAFGIAKDLADAPRQNDFLRLVGDIVLSRQSEDTFKTFREGGRQLGIQQLADIGDVGERHHDEYVKEANRLVQQIFVERARGAENVIVSRTTSQPEAGTL
;
A
#
# COMPACT_ATOMS: atom_id res chain seq x y z
N MET A 1 -29.00 -13.37 1.64
CA MET A 1 -27.66 -13.86 1.23
C MET A 1 -27.22 -12.97 0.09
N GLU A 2 -26.08 -12.31 0.21
CA GLU A 2 -25.53 -11.46 -0.86
C GLU A 2 -25.29 -12.30 -2.11
N SER A 3 -25.63 -11.79 -3.30
CA SER A 3 -25.36 -12.53 -4.54
C SER A 3 -23.86 -12.52 -4.85
N GLY A 4 -23.36 -13.52 -5.58
CA GLY A 4 -21.94 -13.57 -5.96
C GLY A 4 -21.48 -12.34 -6.74
N ILE A 5 -22.37 -11.76 -7.56
CA ILE A 5 -22.07 -10.55 -8.32
C ILE A 5 -22.01 -9.30 -7.42
N ASP A 6 -22.87 -9.19 -6.41
CA ASP A 6 -22.83 -8.04 -5.49
C ASP A 6 -21.58 -8.10 -4.61
N PHE A 7 -21.18 -9.30 -4.17
CA PHE A 7 -19.91 -9.50 -3.47
C PHE A 7 -18.73 -9.04 -4.35
N LEU A 8 -18.66 -9.51 -5.61
CA LEU A 8 -17.58 -9.15 -6.52
C LEU A 8 -17.53 -7.63 -6.77
N ARG A 9 -18.68 -7.00 -6.99
CA ARG A 9 -18.79 -5.53 -7.11
C ARG A 9 -18.22 -4.81 -5.91
N SER A 10 -18.60 -5.25 -4.71
CA SER A 10 -18.08 -4.68 -3.46
C SER A 10 -16.57 -4.79 -3.35
N GLN A 11 -15.99 -5.95 -3.72
CA GLN A 11 -14.53 -6.14 -3.68
C GLN A 11 -13.80 -5.27 -4.71
N ILE A 12 -14.34 -5.14 -5.92
CA ILE A 12 -13.74 -4.28 -6.96
C ILE A 12 -13.81 -2.80 -6.55
N ASN A 13 -14.92 -2.35 -6.00
CA ASN A 13 -15.07 -0.98 -5.50
C ASN A 13 -14.03 -0.66 -4.40
N ASN A 14 -13.84 -1.58 -3.47
CA ASN A 14 -12.83 -1.44 -2.43
C ASN A 14 -11.41 -1.38 -3.03
N ALA A 15 -11.10 -2.22 -4.02
CA ALA A 15 -9.81 -2.23 -4.69
C ALA A 15 -9.54 -0.93 -5.46
N VAL A 16 -10.54 -0.41 -6.21
CA VAL A 16 -10.46 0.89 -6.90
C VAL A 16 -10.10 2.00 -5.92
N MET A 17 -10.83 2.07 -4.80
CA MET A 17 -10.61 3.09 -3.78
C MET A 17 -9.22 2.98 -3.12
N GLN A 18 -8.81 1.77 -2.72
CA GLN A 18 -7.51 1.55 -2.09
C GLN A 18 -6.36 1.89 -3.03
N HIS A 19 -6.47 1.47 -4.29
CA HIS A 19 -5.45 1.76 -5.30
C HIS A 19 -5.40 3.25 -5.65
N GLU A 20 -6.53 3.94 -5.71
CA GLU A 20 -6.59 5.40 -5.91
C GLU A 20 -5.86 6.15 -4.78
N ILE A 21 -6.06 5.74 -3.52
CA ILE A 21 -5.39 6.37 -2.39
C ILE A 21 -3.88 6.17 -2.47
N PHE A 22 -3.43 4.96 -2.81
CA PHE A 22 -2.00 4.69 -3.00
C PHE A 22 -1.41 5.51 -4.15
N LEU A 23 -2.08 5.53 -5.31
CA LEU A 23 -1.64 6.33 -6.46
C LEU A 23 -1.56 7.82 -6.13
N ARG A 24 -2.53 8.37 -5.41
CA ARG A 24 -2.52 9.76 -4.95
C ARG A 24 -1.34 10.03 -4.03
N SER A 25 -1.04 9.12 -3.09
CA SER A 25 0.14 9.21 -2.22
C SER A 25 1.43 9.30 -3.05
N LEU A 26 1.61 8.44 -4.06
CA LEU A 26 2.79 8.49 -4.93
C LEU A 26 2.92 9.82 -5.68
N VAL A 27 1.81 10.36 -6.20
CA VAL A 27 1.81 11.66 -6.91
C VAL A 27 2.20 12.81 -5.97
N ASP A 28 1.67 12.79 -4.75
CA ASP A 28 2.03 13.79 -3.74
C ASP A 28 3.51 13.67 -3.33
N HIS A 29 4.03 12.46 -3.17
CA HIS A 29 5.43 12.23 -2.82
C HIS A 29 6.39 12.57 -3.95
N GLU A 30 6.03 12.32 -5.21
CA GLU A 30 6.81 12.75 -6.37
C GLU A 30 7.10 14.26 -6.33
N SER A 31 6.11 15.05 -5.93
CA SER A 31 6.21 16.51 -5.90
C SER A 31 6.78 17.09 -4.60
N GLN A 32 6.64 16.39 -3.48
CA GLN A 32 6.83 16.98 -2.14
C GLN A 32 7.94 16.32 -1.31
N ALA A 33 8.40 15.10 -1.64
CA ALA A 33 9.46 14.45 -0.89
C ALA A 33 10.77 15.25 -0.99
N GLN A 34 11.53 15.28 0.10
CA GLN A 34 12.84 15.95 0.13
C GLN A 34 13.93 15.08 -0.50
N ASP A 35 13.88 13.77 -0.29
CA ASP A 35 14.83 12.83 -0.87
C ASP A 35 14.56 12.62 -2.36
N GLN A 36 15.53 12.99 -3.21
CA GLN A 36 15.41 12.84 -4.65
C GLN A 36 15.19 11.39 -5.07
N ARG A 37 15.80 10.42 -4.40
CA ARG A 37 15.65 8.98 -4.68
C ARG A 37 14.20 8.54 -4.48
N PHE A 38 13.52 9.12 -3.48
CA PHE A 38 12.11 8.84 -3.23
C PHE A 38 11.21 9.45 -4.31
N ARG A 39 11.48 10.69 -4.75
CA ARG A 39 10.78 11.30 -5.90
C ARG A 39 10.94 10.45 -7.16
N ASP A 40 12.18 10.02 -7.45
CA ASP A 40 12.49 9.21 -8.63
C ASP A 40 11.82 7.83 -8.57
N LEU A 41 11.72 7.23 -7.38
CA LEU A 41 10.96 5.99 -7.17
C LEU A 41 9.49 6.19 -7.53
N CYS A 42 8.83 7.22 -7.00
CA CYS A 42 7.44 7.53 -7.31
C CYS A 42 7.24 7.76 -8.80
N SER A 43 8.07 8.61 -9.42
CA SER A 43 8.01 8.94 -10.85
C SER A 43 8.09 7.71 -11.76
N ARG A 44 8.92 6.72 -11.43
CA ARG A 44 9.02 5.46 -12.19
C ARG A 44 7.78 4.59 -12.10
N HIS A 45 7.09 4.59 -10.97
CA HIS A 45 5.96 3.69 -10.74
C HIS A 45 4.59 4.30 -11.07
N ILE A 46 4.42 5.61 -10.99
CA ILE A 46 3.15 6.30 -11.25
C ILE A 46 2.52 5.89 -12.60
N PRO A 47 3.23 5.84 -13.74
CA PRO A 47 2.60 5.48 -15.02
C PRO A 47 1.96 4.10 -14.99
N ARG A 48 2.63 3.10 -14.42
CA ARG A 48 2.13 1.73 -14.27
C ARG A 48 0.92 1.66 -13.34
N MET A 49 0.96 2.40 -12.24
CA MET A 49 -0.16 2.46 -11.30
C MET A 49 -1.39 3.14 -11.91
N ARG A 50 -1.19 4.17 -12.75
CA ARG A 50 -2.28 4.81 -13.51
C ARG A 50 -2.89 3.87 -14.54
N GLU A 51 -2.10 3.06 -15.20
CA GLU A 51 -2.59 2.04 -16.13
C GLU A 51 -3.42 1.00 -15.40
N HIS A 52 -2.93 0.50 -14.27
CA HIS A 52 -3.64 -0.47 -13.46
C HIS A 52 -4.95 0.11 -12.88
N GLN A 53 -4.95 1.37 -12.46
CA GLN A 53 -6.17 2.06 -12.02
C GLN A 53 -7.24 2.07 -13.13
N ARG A 54 -6.84 2.35 -14.37
CA ARG A 54 -7.78 2.32 -15.52
C ARG A 54 -8.35 0.91 -15.77
N MET A 55 -7.53 -0.14 -15.64
CA MET A 55 -8.03 -1.52 -15.77
C MET A 55 -9.08 -1.85 -14.70
N LEU A 56 -8.86 -1.44 -13.45
CA LEU A 56 -9.81 -1.61 -12.35
C LEU A 56 -11.11 -0.85 -12.61
N GLU A 57 -11.04 0.42 -13.00
CA GLU A 57 -12.21 1.26 -13.29
C GLU A 57 -13.02 0.74 -14.48
N GLN A 58 -12.33 0.25 -15.52
CA GLN A 58 -13.00 -0.38 -16.66
C GLN A 58 -13.79 -1.61 -16.20
N PHE A 59 -13.19 -2.50 -15.43
CA PHE A 59 -13.85 -3.69 -14.94
C PHE A 59 -14.99 -3.35 -13.96
N GLN A 60 -14.80 -2.35 -13.11
CA GLN A 60 -15.85 -1.79 -12.26
C GLN A 60 -17.09 -1.37 -13.06
N ASN A 61 -16.88 -0.61 -14.15
CA ASN A 61 -17.95 -0.16 -15.04
C ASN A 61 -18.67 -1.33 -15.74
N GLU A 62 -17.94 -2.32 -16.21
CA GLU A 62 -18.48 -3.52 -16.84
C GLU A 62 -19.36 -4.33 -15.87
N LEU A 63 -19.02 -4.34 -14.59
CA LEU A 63 -19.84 -4.95 -13.55
C LEU A 63 -21.06 -4.10 -13.16
N GLY A 64 -21.20 -2.88 -13.68
CA GLY A 64 -22.25 -1.92 -13.25
C GLY A 64 -22.09 -1.47 -11.79
N ALA A 65 -20.88 -1.53 -11.25
CA ALA A 65 -20.60 -1.21 -9.87
C ALA A 65 -20.62 0.30 -9.60
N GLY A 66 -20.20 1.10 -10.59
CA GLY A 66 -20.08 2.55 -10.45
C GLY A 66 -21.41 3.32 -10.42
N GLU A 67 -22.51 2.74 -10.91
CA GLU A 67 -23.81 3.44 -10.98
C GLU A 67 -24.59 3.42 -9.67
N ARG A 68 -24.49 2.33 -8.89
CA ARG A 68 -25.25 2.18 -7.63
C ARG A 68 -24.64 2.94 -6.45
N GLU A 69 -23.38 3.32 -6.50
CA GLU A 69 -22.70 3.99 -5.39
C GLU A 69 -22.92 5.50 -5.33
N ARG A 70 -23.34 6.11 -6.43
CA ARG A 70 -23.77 7.51 -6.43
C ARG A 70 -25.09 7.73 -5.67
N GLU A 71 -25.83 6.67 -5.39
CA GLU A 71 -27.15 6.74 -4.73
C GLU A 71 -27.18 6.28 -3.25
N GLY A 72 -26.10 5.70 -2.70
CA GLY A 72 -26.10 5.18 -1.33
C GLY A 72 -24.75 5.26 -0.62
N ASN A 73 -24.73 5.79 0.59
CA ASN A 73 -23.56 5.88 1.47
C ASN A 73 -22.83 4.54 1.61
N MET A 74 -21.65 4.47 1.04
CA MET A 74 -20.77 3.30 0.89
C MET A 74 -20.26 2.68 2.21
N LEU A 75 -20.56 3.26 3.35
CA LEU A 75 -19.98 2.90 4.65
C LEU A 75 -20.78 1.87 5.45
N GLU A 76 -22.00 1.54 5.06
CA GLU A 76 -22.89 0.76 5.95
C GLU A 76 -22.96 -0.75 5.73
N ASN A 77 -22.49 -1.31 4.59
CA ASN A 77 -22.87 -2.67 4.19
C ASN A 77 -21.79 -3.76 4.07
N VAL A 78 -20.55 -3.54 4.51
CA VAL A 78 -19.53 -4.62 4.51
C VAL A 78 -19.25 -5.08 5.94
N GLY A 79 -19.36 -6.40 6.17
CA GLY A 79 -19.26 -7.08 7.46
C GLY A 79 -18.32 -6.44 8.51
N GLY A 80 -18.90 -6.01 9.64
CA GLY A 80 -18.30 -5.04 10.56
C GLY A 80 -16.95 -5.39 11.21
N ALA A 81 -16.53 -6.66 11.29
CA ALA A 81 -15.28 -7.05 11.94
C ALA A 81 -14.08 -7.03 10.97
N LEU A 82 -14.26 -7.49 9.72
CA LEU A 82 -13.22 -7.42 8.69
C LEU A 82 -12.95 -5.97 8.28
N LYS A 83 -14.00 -5.15 8.22
CA LYS A 83 -13.95 -3.71 7.98
C LYS A 83 -13.12 -2.97 9.05
N LYS A 84 -13.28 -3.34 10.31
CA LYS A 84 -12.62 -2.65 11.42
C LYS A 84 -11.11 -2.91 11.45
N ALA A 85 -10.68 -4.15 11.23
CA ALA A 85 -9.25 -4.51 11.23
C ALA A 85 -8.54 -3.99 9.96
N ALA A 86 -9.13 -4.18 8.77
CA ALA A 86 -8.59 -3.65 7.52
C ALA A 86 -8.62 -2.11 7.50
N GLY A 87 -9.68 -1.48 8.01
CA GLY A 87 -9.79 -0.04 8.11
C GLY A 87 -8.78 0.59 9.08
N GLN A 88 -8.44 -0.10 10.18
CA GLN A 88 -7.41 0.39 11.11
C GLN A 88 -6.00 0.30 10.51
N ALA A 89 -5.65 -0.83 9.89
CA ALA A 89 -4.35 -0.99 9.24
C ALA A 89 -4.18 0.01 8.08
N PHE A 90 -5.24 0.20 7.30
CA PHE A 90 -5.27 1.18 6.22
C PHE A 90 -5.18 2.63 6.74
N GLY A 91 -5.88 2.96 7.83
CA GLY A 91 -5.79 4.26 8.48
C GLY A 91 -4.38 4.58 8.95
N ILE A 92 -3.72 3.65 9.64
CA ILE A 92 -2.33 3.82 10.09
C ILE A 92 -1.38 3.98 8.90
N ALA A 93 -1.54 3.18 7.85
CA ALA A 93 -0.70 3.28 6.66
C ALA A 93 -0.87 4.63 5.95
N LYS A 94 -2.13 5.11 5.84
CA LYS A 94 -2.43 6.42 5.30
C LYS A 94 -1.84 7.54 6.17
N ASP A 95 -1.99 7.47 7.49
CA ASP A 95 -1.42 8.47 8.41
C ASP A 95 0.11 8.52 8.31
N LEU A 96 0.78 7.38 8.09
CA LEU A 96 2.22 7.33 7.84
C LEU A 96 2.60 7.92 6.49
N ALA A 97 1.83 7.62 5.43
CA ALA A 97 2.05 8.20 4.11
C ALA A 97 1.79 9.72 4.09
N ASP A 98 0.82 10.19 4.88
CA ASP A 98 0.51 11.62 5.06
C ASP A 98 1.45 12.31 6.10
N ALA A 99 2.49 11.64 6.60
CA ALA A 99 3.42 12.22 7.58
C ALA A 99 4.03 13.55 7.09
N PRO A 100 4.43 14.46 8.01
CA PRO A 100 5.00 15.76 7.64
C PRO A 100 6.14 15.62 6.63
N ARG A 101 6.24 16.57 5.69
CA ARG A 101 7.23 16.59 4.59
C ARG A 101 8.68 16.34 5.02
N GLN A 102 9.01 16.63 6.27
CA GLN A 102 10.35 16.42 6.84
C GLN A 102 10.65 14.96 7.18
N ASN A 103 9.69 14.04 6.98
CA ASN A 103 9.83 12.65 7.37
C ASN A 103 9.57 11.68 6.21
N ASP A 104 10.37 11.81 5.15
CA ASP A 104 10.30 10.92 3.98
C ASP A 104 10.44 9.44 4.35
N PHE A 105 11.15 9.11 5.44
CA PHE A 105 11.25 7.74 5.92
C PHE A 105 9.87 7.18 6.32
N LEU A 106 9.08 7.90 7.12
CA LEU A 106 7.74 7.45 7.53
C LEU A 106 6.77 7.41 6.35
N ARG A 107 6.84 8.40 5.45
CA ARG A 107 6.02 8.45 4.24
C ARG A 107 6.29 7.23 3.35
N LEU A 108 7.55 6.90 3.12
CA LEU A 108 7.95 5.74 2.33
C LEU A 108 7.52 4.42 3.00
N VAL A 109 7.61 4.31 4.33
CA VAL A 109 7.08 3.16 5.08
C VAL A 109 5.55 3.06 4.92
N GLY A 110 4.84 4.18 4.97
CA GLY A 110 3.39 4.22 4.73
C GLY A 110 3.02 3.72 3.34
N ASP A 111 3.73 4.17 2.31
CA ASP A 111 3.52 3.70 0.93
C ASP A 111 3.79 2.20 0.78
N ILE A 112 4.82 1.66 1.46
CA ILE A 112 5.08 0.21 1.46
C ILE A 112 3.90 -0.56 2.05
N VAL A 113 3.34 -0.10 3.17
CA VAL A 113 2.20 -0.76 3.80
C VAL A 113 0.95 -0.71 2.92
N LEU A 114 0.64 0.46 2.32
CA LEU A 114 -0.47 0.62 1.37
C LEU A 114 -0.30 -0.30 0.16
N SER A 115 0.91 -0.36 -0.40
CA SER A 115 1.22 -1.20 -1.55
C SER A 115 1.11 -2.69 -1.22
N ARG A 116 1.59 -3.14 -0.06
CA ARG A 116 1.46 -4.53 0.38
C ARG A 116 0.01 -4.97 0.53
N GLN A 117 -0.82 -4.11 1.10
CA GLN A 117 -2.25 -4.39 1.24
C GLN A 117 -2.93 -4.55 -0.13
N SER A 118 -2.58 -3.71 -1.09
CA SER A 118 -3.06 -3.81 -2.46
C SER A 118 -2.55 -5.08 -3.16
N GLU A 119 -1.28 -5.43 -2.98
CA GLU A 119 -0.67 -6.66 -3.51
C GLU A 119 -1.47 -7.90 -3.09
N ASP A 120 -1.81 -8.03 -1.81
CA ASP A 120 -2.61 -9.16 -1.30
C ASP A 120 -4.01 -9.21 -1.90
N THR A 121 -4.65 -8.05 -2.11
CA THR A 121 -5.93 -7.95 -2.79
C THR A 121 -5.83 -8.45 -4.23
N PHE A 122 -4.81 -8.03 -4.98
CA PHE A 122 -4.62 -8.43 -6.38
C PHE A 122 -4.23 -9.89 -6.53
N LYS A 123 -3.45 -10.42 -5.61
CA LYS A 123 -3.19 -11.85 -5.53
C LYS A 123 -4.48 -12.66 -5.37
N THR A 124 -5.39 -12.19 -4.51
CA THR A 124 -6.72 -12.80 -4.34
C THR A 124 -7.54 -12.72 -5.63
N PHE A 125 -7.51 -11.59 -6.34
CA PHE A 125 -8.21 -11.45 -7.63
C PHE A 125 -7.64 -12.36 -8.71
N ARG A 126 -6.30 -12.51 -8.78
CA ARG A 126 -5.66 -13.43 -9.71
C ARG A 126 -6.13 -14.87 -9.49
N GLU A 127 -6.02 -15.36 -8.27
CA GLU A 127 -6.38 -16.74 -7.94
C GLU A 127 -7.90 -16.97 -8.04
N GLY A 128 -8.71 -16.07 -7.51
CA GLY A 128 -10.18 -16.14 -7.60
C GLY A 128 -10.67 -16.04 -9.05
N GLY A 129 -10.09 -15.15 -9.84
CA GLY A 129 -10.41 -15.02 -11.25
C GLY A 129 -10.16 -16.31 -12.05
N ARG A 130 -9.02 -16.97 -11.79
CA ARG A 130 -8.68 -18.27 -12.39
C ARG A 130 -9.67 -19.36 -11.99
N GLN A 131 -10.01 -19.46 -10.71
CA GLN A 131 -10.94 -20.48 -10.20
C GLN A 131 -12.37 -20.29 -10.71
N LEU A 132 -12.80 -19.04 -10.90
CA LEU A 132 -14.14 -18.69 -11.40
C LEU A 132 -14.22 -18.64 -12.94
N GLY A 133 -13.10 -18.76 -13.64
CA GLY A 133 -13.04 -18.61 -15.10
C GLY A 133 -13.27 -17.16 -15.57
N ILE A 134 -13.05 -16.17 -14.71
CA ILE A 134 -13.17 -14.73 -15.02
C ILE A 134 -11.78 -14.20 -15.40
N GLN A 135 -11.41 -14.37 -16.68
CA GLN A 135 -10.06 -14.08 -17.16
C GLN A 135 -9.64 -12.63 -16.88
N GLN A 136 -10.53 -11.67 -17.12
CA GLN A 136 -10.24 -10.25 -16.90
C GLN A 136 -9.89 -9.94 -15.42
N LEU A 137 -10.58 -10.58 -14.46
CA LEU A 137 -10.26 -10.45 -13.04
C LEU A 137 -8.88 -11.05 -12.73
N ALA A 138 -8.56 -12.20 -13.34
CA ALA A 138 -7.25 -12.83 -13.18
C ALA A 138 -6.12 -11.95 -13.75
N ASP A 139 -6.33 -11.33 -14.89
CA ASP A 139 -5.34 -10.45 -15.55
C ASP A 139 -5.11 -9.16 -14.74
N ILE A 140 -6.18 -8.54 -14.24
CA ILE A 140 -6.09 -7.38 -13.33
C ILE A 140 -5.29 -7.75 -12.08
N GLY A 141 -5.57 -8.93 -11.51
CA GLY A 141 -4.86 -9.43 -10.35
C GLY A 141 -3.39 -9.66 -10.61
N ASP A 142 -3.03 -10.30 -11.72
CA ASP A 142 -1.63 -10.58 -12.09
C ASP A 142 -0.82 -9.29 -12.33
N VAL A 143 -1.39 -8.34 -13.05
CA VAL A 143 -0.75 -7.05 -13.32
C VAL A 143 -0.56 -6.28 -12.02
N GLY A 144 -1.60 -6.20 -11.19
CA GLY A 144 -1.55 -5.46 -9.93
C GLY A 144 -0.55 -6.04 -8.94
N GLU A 145 -0.60 -7.35 -8.70
CA GLU A 145 0.36 -8.03 -7.82
C GLU A 145 1.80 -7.74 -8.24
N ARG A 146 2.12 -7.91 -9.52
CA ARG A 146 3.47 -7.67 -10.03
C ARG A 146 3.92 -6.22 -9.85
N HIS A 147 3.09 -5.24 -10.19
CA HIS A 147 3.46 -3.82 -10.08
C HIS A 147 3.66 -3.40 -8.62
N HIS A 148 2.82 -3.88 -7.71
CA HIS A 148 2.97 -3.60 -6.28
C HIS A 148 4.18 -4.29 -5.67
N ASP A 149 4.46 -5.55 -6.03
CA ASP A 149 5.65 -6.28 -5.58
C ASP A 149 6.96 -5.59 -6.05
N GLU A 150 7.02 -5.16 -7.32
CA GLU A 150 8.15 -4.39 -7.85
C GLU A 150 8.38 -3.09 -7.07
N TYR A 151 7.30 -2.32 -6.84
CA TYR A 151 7.39 -1.10 -6.03
C TYR A 151 7.91 -1.39 -4.62
N VAL A 152 7.33 -2.36 -3.93
CA VAL A 152 7.71 -2.71 -2.55
C VAL A 152 9.17 -3.15 -2.47
N LYS A 153 9.67 -3.92 -3.44
CA LYS A 153 11.08 -4.33 -3.48
C LYS A 153 12.04 -3.13 -3.60
N GLU A 154 11.71 -2.18 -4.46
CA GLU A 154 12.53 -0.96 -4.63
C GLU A 154 12.41 -0.04 -3.41
N ALA A 155 11.20 0.18 -2.91
CA ALA A 155 10.94 1.00 -1.74
C ALA A 155 11.63 0.47 -0.48
N ASN A 156 11.62 -0.83 -0.23
CA ASN A 156 12.32 -1.45 0.89
C ASN A 156 13.84 -1.23 0.84
N ARG A 157 14.45 -1.29 -0.34
CA ARG A 157 15.88 -0.97 -0.49
C ARG A 157 16.16 0.48 -0.12
N LEU A 158 15.31 1.40 -0.55
CA LEU A 158 15.45 2.82 -0.23
C LEU A 158 15.24 3.09 1.27
N VAL A 159 14.25 2.45 1.90
CA VAL A 159 14.03 2.53 3.36
C VAL A 159 15.28 2.10 4.12
N GLN A 160 15.89 0.98 3.74
CA GLN A 160 17.10 0.48 4.38
C GLN A 160 18.28 1.47 4.22
N GLN A 161 18.45 2.06 3.05
CA GLN A 161 19.47 3.08 2.81
C GLN A 161 19.27 4.32 3.69
N ILE A 162 18.04 4.87 3.68
CA ILE A 162 17.69 6.04 4.50
C ILE A 162 17.87 5.74 6.00
N PHE A 163 17.49 4.53 6.45
CA PHE A 163 17.66 4.12 7.84
C PHE A 163 19.15 4.12 8.24
N VAL A 164 20.02 3.47 7.44
CA VAL A 164 21.45 3.41 7.73
C VAL A 164 22.07 4.81 7.72
N GLU A 165 21.70 5.66 6.76
CA GLU A 165 22.21 7.04 6.66
C GLU A 165 21.83 7.86 7.90
N ARG A 166 20.58 7.73 8.37
CA ARG A 166 20.07 8.49 9.55
C ARG A 166 20.57 7.93 10.88
N ALA A 167 20.82 6.62 10.97
CA ALA A 167 21.33 5.97 12.17
C ALA A 167 22.86 6.04 12.29
N ARG A 168 23.55 6.58 11.28
CA ARG A 168 25.03 6.67 11.28
C ARG A 168 25.51 7.48 12.49
N GLY A 169 26.44 6.90 13.25
CA GLY A 169 26.98 7.49 14.49
C GLY A 169 26.30 7.00 15.77
N ALA A 170 25.11 6.37 15.68
CA ALA A 170 24.44 5.78 16.84
C ALA A 170 25.23 4.60 17.43
N GLU A 171 25.96 3.87 16.60
CA GLU A 171 26.83 2.76 16.99
C GLU A 171 27.89 3.18 18.02
N ASN A 172 28.45 4.37 17.88
CA ASN A 172 29.46 4.89 18.81
C ASN A 172 28.89 5.11 20.22
N VAL A 173 27.62 5.50 20.33
CA VAL A 173 26.94 5.71 21.60
C VAL A 173 26.61 4.38 22.29
N ILE A 174 26.19 3.37 21.50
CA ILE A 174 25.83 2.04 22.01
C ILE A 174 27.09 1.32 22.52
N VAL A 175 28.16 1.27 21.70
CA VAL A 175 29.43 0.63 22.08
C VAL A 175 30.03 1.30 23.34
N SER A 176 30.02 2.62 23.43
CA SER A 176 30.53 3.35 24.60
C SER A 176 29.78 2.99 25.91
N ARG A 177 28.48 2.76 25.82
CA ARG A 177 27.67 2.35 26.99
C ARG A 177 27.95 0.90 27.40
N THR A 178 28.20 0.00 26.46
CA THR A 178 28.50 -1.40 26.75
C THR A 178 29.87 -1.57 27.40
N THR A 179 30.84 -0.74 27.02
CA THR A 179 32.20 -0.76 27.62
C THR A 179 32.29 -0.07 28.97
N SER A 180 31.27 0.72 29.35
CA SER A 180 31.22 1.48 30.61
C SER A 180 30.48 0.75 31.73
N GLN A 181 30.00 -0.49 31.55
CA GLN A 181 29.48 -1.29 32.66
C GLN A 181 30.66 -1.77 33.51
N PRO A 182 30.77 -1.35 34.80
CA PRO A 182 31.80 -1.90 35.67
C PRO A 182 31.54 -3.39 35.87
N GLU A 183 32.57 -4.18 35.75
CA GLU A 183 32.55 -5.58 36.19
C GLU A 183 31.98 -5.60 37.62
N ALA A 184 30.83 -6.23 37.77
CA ALA A 184 30.24 -6.47 39.10
C ALA A 184 31.25 -7.29 39.89
N GLY A 185 31.89 -6.64 40.87
CA GLY A 185 32.95 -7.24 41.66
C GLY A 185 32.47 -8.53 42.30
N THR A 186 33.22 -9.56 42.07
CA THR A 186 33.25 -10.80 42.86
C THR A 186 33.56 -10.44 44.29
N LEU A 187 32.59 -10.67 45.19
CA LEU A 187 32.79 -10.88 46.61
C LEU A 187 32.67 -12.35 46.94
#